data_6144315889a933fd81f7de9007b48547
#
_entry.id   6144315889a933fd81f7de9007b48547
#
_cell.length_a   1.000
_cell.length_b   1.000
_cell.length_c   1.000
_cell.angle_alpha   90.00
_cell.angle_beta   90.00
_cell.angle_gamma   90.00
#
_symmetry.space_group_name_H-M   'P 1'
#
loop_
_entity.id
_entity.type
_entity.pdbx_description
1 polymer ?
#
loop_
_entity_poly.entity_id
_entity_poly.type
_entity_poly.pdbx_seq_one_letter_code
_entity_poly.pdbx_strand_id
1 'polypeptide(L)'
;MNVTIVGGGLTGLTAAYYLGHAKPEWNITLYEQAPRFGGKIQTQRVDDFVVELGPDSYLGRKTEMTDLVHDLGLGDTLVSNETGQAFVYDEGSIHPIPGGSIMGIPTEMMPFVKATLISWSGKLRAGLDYFKKPYELDENGDVSIGHFFQYHLGQEMMDKLIEPLLAGIYGGDIYKISLLSTFPHFIQVEQKYGNMVKGMMAAKMGHSKAGVSKAAKGAVAEGDVPRAGKGIMTDRQFENHEAKSSQTASTNNSSNSSGHATNTSLHRQTSKVQADMASRKGTAAQSGMFRQLTGGLESVITAIVDAMPSNVHLHTGTLVSNIRYVEGMYAIDVEHSGNDACGCQSHSKSIRTASINAENRVEASDSTTDSAIEVLLDKAPAMADHVIIATPPATYTQWFKDDPGFDFLRSMEQSSCAIAIMAFDKSTFDGDLKGSGLLITRKTDTPLTACTILNQKWPQTTPDDKVVLRVFIGKPGNDVVEQYSDEELSELAVEEIQHIMRFSAKPEWVRINRLIHCMPQYNVGHRAGIKAVREHVAENYPNLHLIGTPFDGIGIPDGVKQAKELVQKLVNEK
;
A
#
# COMPACT_ATOMS: atom_id res chain seq x y z
N MET A 1 15.59 11.59 25.86
CA MET A 1 15.10 10.23 25.56
C MET A 1 15.70 9.76 24.26
N ASN A 2 16.16 8.52 24.23
CA ASN A 2 16.66 7.87 23.02
C ASN A 2 15.60 6.91 22.47
N VAL A 3 15.24 7.06 21.21
CA VAL A 3 14.27 6.21 20.53
C VAL A 3 14.93 5.53 19.35
N THR A 4 14.82 4.21 19.28
CA THR A 4 15.28 3.45 18.12
C THR A 4 14.08 3.00 17.29
N ILE A 5 14.12 3.28 15.99
CA ILE A 5 13.14 2.81 15.01
C ILE A 5 13.81 1.79 14.09
N VAL A 6 13.24 0.60 13.96
CA VAL A 6 13.77 -0.46 13.12
C VAL A 6 12.86 -0.65 11.91
N GLY A 7 13.42 -0.40 10.72
CA GLY A 7 12.75 -0.47 9.43
C GLY A 7 12.45 0.89 8.81
N GLY A 8 13.13 1.18 7.69
CA GLY A 8 13.02 2.41 6.92
C GLY A 8 11.95 2.37 5.80
N GLY A 9 10.92 1.52 5.94
CA GLY A 9 9.73 1.58 5.11
C GLY A 9 8.86 2.81 5.43
N LEU A 10 7.79 3.03 4.66
CA LEU A 10 6.89 4.18 4.84
C LEU A 10 6.43 4.34 6.30
N THR A 11 6.04 3.25 6.97
CA THR A 11 5.51 3.30 8.34
C THR A 11 6.57 3.79 9.33
N GLY A 12 7.80 3.25 9.29
CA GLY A 12 8.89 3.66 10.16
C GLY A 12 9.36 5.10 9.89
N LEU A 13 9.50 5.48 8.61
CA LEU A 13 9.83 6.86 8.23
C LEU A 13 8.75 7.86 8.68
N THR A 14 7.46 7.50 8.55
CA THR A 14 6.36 8.34 9.02
C THR A 14 6.41 8.52 10.54
N ALA A 15 6.70 7.44 11.28
CA ALA A 15 6.87 7.51 12.74
C ALA A 15 8.05 8.43 13.11
N ALA A 16 9.20 8.26 12.45
CA ALA A 16 10.39 9.09 12.66
C ALA A 16 10.10 10.57 12.38
N TYR A 17 9.46 10.87 11.25
CA TYR A 17 9.11 12.23 10.83
C TYR A 17 8.21 12.93 11.85
N TYR A 18 7.06 12.36 12.18
CA TYR A 18 6.12 13.00 13.10
C TYR A 18 6.65 13.04 14.54
N LEU A 19 7.37 12.00 15.00
CA LEU A 19 7.94 11.97 16.35
C LEU A 19 9.06 13.01 16.50
N GLY A 20 9.95 13.12 15.51
CA GLY A 20 11.03 14.10 15.50
C GLY A 20 10.52 15.53 15.55
N HIS A 21 9.45 15.85 14.81
CA HIS A 21 8.82 17.17 14.88
C HIS A 21 8.10 17.43 16.21
N ALA A 22 7.45 16.40 16.78
CA ALA A 22 6.67 16.54 18.01
C ALA A 22 7.54 16.59 19.28
N LYS A 23 8.72 15.97 19.24
CA LYS A 23 9.64 15.84 20.38
C LYS A 23 11.08 16.23 19.98
N PRO A 24 11.34 17.50 19.67
CA PRO A 24 12.67 17.94 19.20
C PRO A 24 13.80 17.70 20.21
N GLU A 25 13.48 17.52 21.48
CA GLU A 25 14.40 17.18 22.55
C GLU A 25 14.76 15.68 22.66
N TRP A 26 14.10 14.82 21.88
CA TRP A 26 14.40 13.39 21.82
C TRP A 26 15.43 13.10 20.75
N ASN A 27 16.30 12.13 21.01
CA ASN A 27 17.26 11.64 20.04
C ASN A 27 16.66 10.38 19.39
N ILE A 28 16.38 10.45 18.09
CA ILE A 28 15.69 9.38 17.36
C ILE A 28 16.67 8.80 16.34
N THR A 29 16.86 7.48 16.36
CA THR A 29 17.70 6.78 15.39
C THR A 29 16.87 5.76 14.62
N LEU A 30 16.90 5.81 13.30
CA LEU A 30 16.23 4.85 12.43
C LEU A 30 17.25 4.01 11.67
N TYR A 31 17.13 2.69 11.78
CA TYR A 31 17.96 1.71 11.09
C TYR A 31 17.18 1.00 9.97
N GLU A 32 17.78 0.94 8.78
CA GLU A 32 17.28 0.20 7.61
C GLU A 32 18.39 -0.68 7.05
N GLN A 33 18.11 -2.00 6.91
CA GLN A 33 19.10 -2.95 6.41
C GLN A 33 19.40 -2.79 4.91
N ALA A 34 18.42 -2.36 4.13
CA ALA A 34 18.61 -2.13 2.70
C ALA A 34 19.43 -0.85 2.45
N PRO A 35 20.10 -0.73 1.30
CA PRO A 35 20.86 0.47 0.94
C PRO A 35 19.97 1.68 0.62
N ARG A 36 18.65 1.54 0.68
CA ARG A 36 17.65 2.59 0.40
C ARG A 36 16.50 2.56 1.38
N PHE A 37 15.87 3.70 1.59
CA PHE A 37 14.59 3.81 2.29
C PHE A 37 13.40 3.49 1.38
N GLY A 38 12.20 3.31 1.98
CA GLY A 38 10.92 3.13 1.29
C GLY A 38 10.37 1.70 1.38
N GLY A 39 11.20 0.71 1.68
CA GLY A 39 10.77 -0.69 1.78
C GLY A 39 10.12 -1.17 0.47
N LYS A 40 8.83 -1.53 0.52
CA LYS A 40 8.05 -2.01 -0.64
C LYS A 40 7.67 -0.89 -1.64
N ILE A 41 7.73 0.37 -1.26
CA ILE A 41 7.52 1.50 -2.17
C ILE A 41 8.82 1.73 -2.93
N GLN A 42 8.75 1.56 -4.23
CA GLN A 42 9.86 1.76 -5.15
C GLN A 42 9.32 2.15 -6.51
N THR A 43 9.73 3.32 -6.98
CA THR A 43 9.41 3.85 -8.30
C THR A 43 10.67 3.90 -9.15
N GLN A 44 10.66 3.23 -10.28
CA GLN A 44 11.74 3.34 -11.27
C GLN A 44 11.34 4.38 -12.31
N ARG A 45 12.21 5.35 -12.55
CA ARG A 45 12.08 6.34 -13.63
C ARG A 45 13.13 6.02 -14.68
N VAL A 46 12.65 5.66 -15.87
CA VAL A 46 13.52 5.35 -17.02
C VAL A 46 12.94 6.07 -18.20
N ASP A 47 13.73 6.96 -18.81
CA ASP A 47 13.26 7.88 -19.84
C ASP A 47 11.99 8.62 -19.35
N ASP A 48 10.90 8.56 -20.10
CA ASP A 48 9.63 9.20 -19.75
C ASP A 48 8.66 8.23 -19.01
N PHE A 49 9.11 7.02 -18.61
CA PHE A 49 8.30 6.09 -17.83
C PHE A 49 8.42 6.33 -16.34
N VAL A 50 7.29 6.25 -15.63
CA VAL A 50 7.21 6.19 -14.17
C VAL A 50 6.65 4.83 -13.77
N VAL A 51 7.52 3.92 -13.36
CA VAL A 51 7.21 2.50 -13.14
C VAL A 51 7.22 2.18 -11.65
N GLU A 52 6.06 1.80 -11.11
CA GLU A 52 5.94 1.32 -9.73
C GLU A 52 6.30 -0.17 -9.63
N LEU A 53 7.37 -0.50 -8.93
CA LEU A 53 7.80 -1.87 -8.69
C LEU A 53 7.05 -2.52 -7.52
N GLY A 54 6.52 -1.72 -6.59
CA GLY A 54 5.71 -2.15 -5.46
C GLY A 54 4.22 -1.82 -5.63
N PRO A 55 3.54 -1.25 -4.64
CA PRO A 55 2.19 -0.71 -4.82
C PRO A 55 2.19 0.45 -5.81
N ASP A 56 1.13 0.57 -6.63
CA ASP A 56 1.00 1.64 -7.63
C ASP A 56 0.12 2.81 -7.19
N SER A 57 -0.61 2.64 -6.10
CA SER A 57 -1.62 3.61 -5.68
C SER A 57 -2.16 3.27 -4.28
N TYR A 58 -2.93 4.19 -3.72
CA TYR A 58 -3.64 3.97 -2.47
C TYR A 58 -5.10 4.41 -2.55
N LEU A 59 -5.94 3.92 -1.62
CA LEU A 59 -7.36 4.27 -1.54
C LEU A 59 -7.52 5.70 -1.04
N GLY A 60 -8.00 6.62 -1.89
CA GLY A 60 -8.17 8.04 -1.55
C GLY A 60 -9.22 8.34 -0.47
N ARG A 61 -10.13 7.38 -0.18
CA ARG A 61 -11.12 7.54 0.91
C ARG A 61 -10.50 7.44 2.32
N LYS A 62 -9.31 6.82 2.46
CA LYS A 62 -8.51 6.81 3.67
C LYS A 62 -7.55 8.00 3.57
N THR A 63 -7.78 9.04 4.36
CA THR A 63 -7.13 10.33 4.17
C THR A 63 -5.70 10.40 4.70
N GLU A 64 -5.30 9.47 5.56
CA GLU A 64 -4.04 9.52 6.31
C GLU A 64 -2.82 9.68 5.42
N MET A 65 -2.80 8.97 4.26
CA MET A 65 -1.73 9.14 3.28
C MET A 65 -1.82 10.45 2.51
N THR A 66 -3.04 10.89 2.18
CA THR A 66 -3.28 12.18 1.52
C THR A 66 -2.86 13.33 2.44
N ASP A 67 -3.17 13.24 3.74
CA ASP A 67 -2.77 14.23 4.75
C ASP A 67 -1.25 14.30 4.86
N LEU A 68 -0.55 13.15 4.88
CA LEU A 68 0.92 13.12 4.85
C LEU A 68 1.50 13.78 3.59
N VAL A 69 0.91 13.51 2.42
CA VAL A 69 1.33 14.15 1.16
C VAL A 69 1.18 15.67 1.22
N HIS A 70 0.10 16.17 1.84
CA HIS A 70 -0.08 17.61 2.06
C HIS A 70 0.90 18.18 3.09
N ASP A 71 1.15 17.46 4.20
CA ASP A 71 2.12 17.87 5.23
C ASP A 71 3.54 18.01 4.63
N LEU A 72 3.87 17.20 3.61
CA LEU A 72 5.13 17.24 2.88
C LEU A 72 5.16 18.25 1.71
N GLY A 73 4.09 19.02 1.50
CA GLY A 73 4.01 19.99 0.42
C GLY A 73 3.83 19.41 -0.99
N LEU A 74 3.48 18.12 -1.11
CA LEU A 74 3.30 17.42 -2.39
C LEU A 74 1.86 17.40 -2.91
N GLY A 75 0.94 18.19 -2.31
CA GLY A 75 -0.49 18.17 -2.65
C GLY A 75 -0.80 18.38 -4.13
N ASP A 76 -0.03 19.24 -4.82
CA ASP A 76 -0.21 19.56 -6.25
C ASP A 76 0.20 18.41 -7.18
N THR A 77 0.92 17.39 -6.66
CA THR A 77 1.33 16.22 -7.43
C THR A 77 0.33 15.07 -7.37
N LEU A 78 -0.72 15.20 -6.54
CA LEU A 78 -1.75 14.18 -6.37
C LEU A 78 -2.61 14.04 -7.62
N VAL A 79 -2.75 12.82 -8.10
CA VAL A 79 -3.60 12.47 -9.23
C VAL A 79 -4.57 11.35 -8.86
N SER A 80 -5.72 11.32 -9.52
CA SER A 80 -6.71 10.25 -9.41
C SER A 80 -6.65 9.36 -10.64
N ASN A 81 -7.00 8.08 -10.48
CA ASN A 81 -7.11 7.20 -11.64
C ASN A 81 -8.20 7.71 -12.62
N GLU A 82 -7.91 7.66 -13.93
CA GLU A 82 -8.83 8.18 -14.96
C GLU A 82 -10.02 7.28 -15.18
N THR A 83 -9.84 5.96 -15.25
CA THR A 83 -10.93 5.02 -15.44
C THR A 83 -11.04 4.03 -14.28
N GLY A 84 -12.27 3.79 -13.84
CA GLY A 84 -12.59 2.77 -12.84
C GLY A 84 -13.22 1.49 -13.43
N GLN A 85 -13.47 1.44 -14.76
CA GLN A 85 -14.01 0.23 -15.40
C GLN A 85 -12.91 -0.84 -15.44
N ALA A 86 -13.17 -1.96 -14.76
CA ALA A 86 -12.34 -3.15 -14.82
C ALA A 86 -13.11 -4.33 -15.39
N PHE A 87 -12.40 -5.36 -15.81
CA PHE A 87 -12.93 -6.56 -16.42
C PHE A 87 -12.52 -7.81 -15.64
N VAL A 88 -13.22 -8.91 -15.89
CA VAL A 88 -12.86 -10.25 -15.41
C VAL A 88 -12.68 -11.16 -16.61
N TYR A 89 -11.55 -11.85 -16.66
CA TYR A 89 -11.34 -12.97 -17.57
C TYR A 89 -11.77 -14.27 -16.89
N ASP A 90 -12.71 -14.96 -17.53
CA ASP A 90 -13.27 -16.22 -17.07
C ASP A 90 -13.37 -17.19 -18.24
N GLU A 91 -12.65 -18.30 -18.18
CA GLU A 91 -12.70 -19.42 -19.14
C GLU A 91 -12.73 -18.97 -20.63
N GLY A 92 -11.79 -18.11 -21.03
CA GLY A 92 -11.64 -17.67 -22.42
C GLY A 92 -12.48 -16.45 -22.83
N SER A 93 -13.21 -15.84 -21.90
CA SER A 93 -14.04 -14.66 -22.17
C SER A 93 -13.76 -13.51 -21.21
N ILE A 94 -13.77 -12.27 -21.72
CA ILE A 94 -13.59 -11.05 -20.93
C ILE A 94 -14.96 -10.40 -20.69
N HIS A 95 -15.30 -10.19 -19.44
CA HIS A 95 -16.57 -9.62 -19.00
C HIS A 95 -16.35 -8.33 -18.21
N PRO A 96 -17.14 -7.26 -18.44
CA PRO A 96 -17.07 -6.08 -17.60
C PRO A 96 -17.58 -6.38 -16.18
N ILE A 97 -16.91 -5.84 -15.17
CA ILE A 97 -17.43 -5.85 -13.79
C ILE A 97 -18.70 -5.01 -13.76
N PRO A 98 -19.80 -5.53 -13.17
CA PRO A 98 -21.06 -4.78 -13.11
C PRO A 98 -20.90 -3.42 -12.43
N GLY A 99 -21.37 -2.36 -13.07
CA GLY A 99 -21.38 -1.03 -12.49
C GLY A 99 -22.14 -0.98 -11.16
N GLY A 100 -21.72 -0.10 -10.26
CA GLY A 100 -22.30 0.02 -8.92
C GLY A 100 -21.98 -1.15 -7.99
N SER A 101 -20.98 -1.98 -8.31
CA SER A 101 -20.47 -3.00 -7.39
C SER A 101 -19.49 -2.39 -6.40
N ILE A 102 -19.64 -2.76 -5.12
CA ILE A 102 -18.65 -2.46 -4.07
C ILE A 102 -17.98 -3.78 -3.71
N MET A 103 -16.69 -3.90 -3.98
CA MET A 103 -15.92 -5.13 -3.74
C MET A 103 -16.55 -6.39 -4.35
N GLY A 104 -17.08 -6.26 -5.56
CA GLY A 104 -17.77 -7.36 -6.24
C GLY A 104 -19.20 -7.61 -5.78
N ILE A 105 -19.68 -6.92 -4.75
CA ILE A 105 -21.05 -7.04 -4.27
C ILE A 105 -21.94 -6.06 -5.03
N PRO A 106 -22.94 -6.52 -5.78
CA PRO A 106 -23.83 -5.64 -6.51
C PRO A 106 -24.66 -4.77 -5.55
N THR A 107 -24.57 -3.45 -5.70
CA THR A 107 -25.42 -2.51 -4.97
C THR A 107 -26.49 -1.90 -5.87
N GLU A 108 -26.46 -2.19 -7.17
CA GLU A 108 -27.44 -1.76 -8.16
C GLU A 108 -28.03 -2.96 -8.89
N MET A 109 -29.35 -3.08 -8.85
CA MET A 109 -30.07 -4.21 -9.43
C MET A 109 -29.93 -4.28 -10.95
N MET A 110 -30.12 -3.16 -11.67
CA MET A 110 -30.14 -3.17 -13.13
C MET A 110 -28.79 -3.52 -13.79
N PRO A 111 -27.64 -2.94 -13.36
CA PRO A 111 -26.33 -3.37 -13.86
C PRO A 111 -26.04 -4.84 -13.56
N PHE A 112 -26.44 -5.32 -12.38
CA PHE A 112 -26.24 -6.72 -12.00
C PHE A 112 -27.09 -7.68 -12.86
N VAL A 113 -28.37 -7.38 -13.10
CA VAL A 113 -29.23 -8.21 -13.96
C VAL A 113 -28.70 -8.28 -15.40
N LYS A 114 -28.13 -7.18 -15.92
CA LYS A 114 -27.56 -7.10 -17.26
C LYS A 114 -26.15 -7.70 -17.37
N ALA A 115 -25.47 -7.96 -16.27
CA ALA A 115 -24.11 -8.49 -16.28
C ALA A 115 -24.05 -9.85 -16.97
N THR A 116 -23.07 -10.03 -17.87
CA THR A 116 -22.85 -11.28 -18.61
C THR A 116 -21.98 -12.28 -17.86
N LEU A 117 -21.21 -11.83 -16.87
CA LEU A 117 -20.29 -12.64 -16.08
C LEU A 117 -21.00 -13.71 -15.24
N ILE A 118 -22.18 -13.37 -14.69
CA ILE A 118 -22.94 -14.23 -13.78
C ILE A 118 -24.15 -14.82 -14.51
N SER A 119 -24.32 -16.14 -14.40
CA SER A 119 -25.46 -16.84 -14.98
C SER A 119 -26.78 -16.42 -14.35
N TRP A 120 -27.91 -16.74 -15.01
CA TRP A 120 -29.22 -16.46 -14.43
C TRP A 120 -29.48 -17.25 -13.14
N SER A 121 -28.96 -18.48 -13.03
CA SER A 121 -29.02 -19.29 -11.80
C SER A 121 -28.23 -18.64 -10.66
N GLY A 122 -27.04 -18.13 -10.95
CA GLY A 122 -26.20 -17.39 -9.98
C GLY A 122 -26.86 -16.10 -9.52
N LYS A 123 -27.47 -15.33 -10.43
CA LYS A 123 -28.24 -14.12 -10.08
C LYS A 123 -29.43 -14.43 -9.17
N LEU A 124 -30.19 -15.48 -9.50
CA LEU A 124 -31.31 -15.92 -8.67
C LEU A 124 -30.82 -16.38 -7.30
N ARG A 125 -29.74 -17.17 -7.25
CA ARG A 125 -29.12 -17.63 -6.00
C ARG A 125 -28.67 -16.47 -5.11
N ALA A 126 -28.03 -15.45 -5.68
CA ALA A 126 -27.64 -14.24 -4.95
C ALA A 126 -28.87 -13.46 -4.46
N GLY A 127 -29.94 -13.37 -5.25
CA GLY A 127 -31.20 -12.72 -4.87
C GLY A 127 -31.92 -13.41 -3.72
N LEU A 128 -31.78 -14.73 -3.57
CA LEU A 128 -32.35 -15.50 -2.46
C LEU A 128 -31.76 -15.11 -1.11
N ASP A 129 -30.64 -14.41 -1.07
CA ASP A 129 -30.04 -13.88 0.15
C ASP A 129 -31.02 -12.96 0.91
N TYR A 130 -31.86 -12.22 0.21
CA TYR A 130 -32.86 -11.33 0.81
C TYR A 130 -33.74 -12.00 1.88
N PHE A 131 -33.92 -13.32 1.76
CA PHE A 131 -34.76 -14.14 2.67
C PHE A 131 -33.94 -14.95 3.70
N LYS A 132 -32.59 -14.87 3.63
CA LYS A 132 -31.74 -15.61 4.56
C LYS A 132 -31.64 -14.94 5.93
N LYS A 133 -31.38 -15.79 6.92
CA LYS A 133 -30.98 -15.36 8.25
C LYS A 133 -29.54 -14.83 8.24
N PRO A 134 -29.14 -14.04 9.24
CA PRO A 134 -27.74 -13.70 9.45
C PRO A 134 -26.83 -14.93 9.52
N TYR A 135 -25.59 -14.77 9.10
CA TYR A 135 -24.58 -15.81 9.23
C TYR A 135 -24.24 -16.06 10.71
N GLU A 136 -24.09 -17.31 11.10
CA GLU A 136 -23.64 -17.66 12.46
C GLU A 136 -22.11 -17.50 12.53
N LEU A 137 -21.67 -16.51 13.31
CA LEU A 137 -20.26 -16.23 13.55
C LEU A 137 -19.70 -17.18 14.61
N ASP A 138 -18.38 -17.35 14.65
CA ASP A 138 -17.70 -18.08 15.71
C ASP A 138 -17.79 -17.35 17.07
N GLU A 139 -17.23 -17.94 18.12
CA GLU A 139 -17.20 -17.37 19.48
C GLU A 139 -16.49 -16.02 19.58
N ASN A 140 -15.59 -15.73 18.65
CA ASN A 140 -14.87 -14.45 18.54
C ASN A 140 -15.59 -13.43 17.66
N GLY A 141 -16.74 -13.78 17.09
CA GLY A 141 -17.48 -12.95 16.15
C GLY A 141 -16.83 -12.85 14.77
N ASP A 142 -16.02 -13.84 14.39
CA ASP A 142 -15.27 -13.89 13.14
C ASP A 142 -15.74 -14.99 12.19
N VAL A 143 -15.38 -14.87 10.93
CA VAL A 143 -15.64 -15.83 9.86
C VAL A 143 -14.72 -15.53 8.69
N SER A 144 -14.41 -16.53 7.86
CA SER A 144 -13.67 -16.25 6.64
C SER A 144 -14.52 -15.52 5.60
N ILE A 145 -13.87 -14.67 4.81
CA ILE A 145 -14.48 -13.95 3.68
C ILE A 145 -15.21 -14.94 2.76
N GLY A 146 -14.54 -16.04 2.41
CA GLY A 146 -15.08 -17.05 1.49
C GLY A 146 -16.37 -17.66 2.00
N HIS A 147 -16.40 -18.15 3.25
CA HIS A 147 -17.59 -18.78 3.82
C HIS A 147 -18.75 -17.79 3.97
N PHE A 148 -18.49 -16.58 4.41
CA PHE A 148 -19.51 -15.55 4.57
C PHE A 148 -20.19 -15.21 3.24
N PHE A 149 -19.42 -14.86 2.21
CA PHE A 149 -20.00 -14.47 0.93
C PHE A 149 -20.54 -15.64 0.13
N GLN A 150 -19.96 -16.84 0.27
CA GLN A 150 -20.55 -18.07 -0.32
C GLN A 150 -21.92 -18.36 0.27
N TYR A 151 -22.08 -18.21 1.60
CA TYR A 151 -23.39 -18.35 2.24
C TYR A 151 -24.38 -17.33 1.67
N HIS A 152 -24.03 -16.06 1.56
CA HIS A 152 -24.94 -15.01 1.10
C HIS A 152 -25.18 -15.05 -0.40
N LEU A 153 -24.15 -15.07 -1.22
CA LEU A 153 -24.25 -14.80 -2.66
C LEU A 153 -24.10 -16.06 -3.51
N GLY A 154 -23.60 -17.16 -2.95
CA GLY A 154 -23.38 -18.42 -3.63
C GLY A 154 -22.02 -18.53 -4.33
N GLN A 155 -21.70 -19.76 -4.76
CA GLN A 155 -20.37 -20.12 -5.28
C GLN A 155 -19.99 -19.35 -6.54
N GLU A 156 -20.91 -19.19 -7.48
CA GLU A 156 -20.60 -18.53 -8.76
C GLU A 156 -20.20 -17.06 -8.57
N MET A 157 -20.88 -16.34 -7.67
CA MET A 157 -20.50 -14.96 -7.30
C MET A 157 -19.13 -14.91 -6.64
N MET A 158 -18.82 -15.90 -5.80
CA MET A 158 -17.51 -16.04 -5.18
C MET A 158 -16.43 -16.22 -6.24
N ASP A 159 -16.53 -17.25 -7.06
CA ASP A 159 -15.50 -17.67 -8.00
C ASP A 159 -15.22 -16.64 -9.09
N LYS A 160 -16.27 -15.96 -9.56
CA LYS A 160 -16.17 -15.08 -10.74
C LYS A 160 -16.00 -13.60 -10.41
N LEU A 161 -16.40 -13.16 -9.24
CA LEU A 161 -16.43 -11.73 -8.93
C LEU A 161 -15.71 -11.37 -7.63
N ILE A 162 -16.00 -12.05 -6.51
CA ILE A 162 -15.49 -11.66 -5.21
C ILE A 162 -14.05 -12.13 -5.02
N GLU A 163 -13.77 -13.41 -5.32
CA GLU A 163 -12.43 -13.96 -5.17
C GLU A 163 -11.39 -13.24 -6.05
N PRO A 164 -11.59 -13.02 -7.36
CA PRO A 164 -10.61 -12.33 -8.18
C PRO A 164 -10.29 -10.93 -7.68
N LEU A 165 -11.28 -10.20 -7.15
CA LEU A 165 -11.09 -8.87 -6.57
C LEU A 165 -10.28 -8.91 -5.28
N LEU A 166 -10.59 -9.84 -4.38
CA LEU A 166 -9.98 -9.91 -3.06
C LEU A 166 -8.63 -10.63 -3.06
N ALA A 167 -8.47 -11.63 -3.93
CA ALA A 167 -7.18 -12.28 -4.14
C ALA A 167 -6.13 -11.30 -4.66
N GLY A 168 -6.52 -10.36 -5.53
CA GLY A 168 -5.62 -9.28 -5.98
C GLY A 168 -5.18 -8.34 -4.87
N ILE A 169 -5.96 -8.20 -3.78
CA ILE A 169 -5.63 -7.33 -2.63
C ILE A 169 -4.77 -8.07 -1.61
N TYR A 170 -5.12 -9.31 -1.26
CA TYR A 170 -4.49 -10.05 -0.16
C TYR A 170 -3.50 -11.11 -0.63
N GLY A 171 -3.55 -11.54 -1.89
CA GLY A 171 -2.68 -12.60 -2.43
C GLY A 171 -2.83 -13.96 -1.73
N GLY A 172 -3.92 -14.20 -1.02
CA GLY A 172 -4.13 -15.36 -0.15
C GLY A 172 -5.42 -16.11 -0.42
N ASP A 173 -5.65 -17.15 0.37
CA ASP A 173 -6.88 -17.96 0.32
C ASP A 173 -8.02 -17.26 1.08
N ILE A 174 -9.01 -16.76 0.36
CA ILE A 174 -10.17 -16.06 0.94
C ILE A 174 -10.99 -16.92 1.90
N TYR A 175 -10.88 -18.26 1.83
CA TYR A 175 -11.52 -19.16 2.78
C TYR A 175 -10.78 -19.28 4.13
N LYS A 176 -9.56 -18.70 4.21
CA LYS A 176 -8.82 -18.54 5.46
C LYS A 176 -8.88 -17.10 5.99
N ILE A 177 -8.93 -16.10 5.11
CA ILE A 177 -8.86 -14.68 5.48
C ILE A 177 -10.09 -14.26 6.29
N SER A 178 -9.85 -13.64 7.44
CA SER A 178 -10.85 -13.11 8.38
C SER A 178 -11.64 -11.94 7.79
N LEU A 179 -12.95 -12.03 7.83
CA LEU A 179 -13.85 -10.92 7.49
C LEU A 179 -13.80 -9.82 8.55
N LEU A 180 -13.71 -10.21 9.83
CA LEU A 180 -13.65 -9.27 10.94
C LEU A 180 -12.39 -8.38 10.90
N SER A 181 -11.26 -8.96 10.50
CA SER A 181 -9.97 -8.23 10.43
C SER A 181 -9.84 -7.37 9.17
N THR A 182 -10.55 -7.72 8.09
CA THR A 182 -10.41 -7.07 6.78
C THR A 182 -11.58 -6.14 6.44
N PHE A 183 -12.81 -6.60 6.58
CA PHE A 183 -14.05 -5.90 6.19
C PHE A 183 -15.14 -6.01 7.25
N PRO A 184 -14.90 -5.56 8.49
CA PRO A 184 -15.84 -5.71 9.61
C PRO A 184 -17.20 -5.06 9.35
N HIS A 185 -17.27 -4.07 8.45
CA HIS A 185 -18.50 -3.38 8.11
C HIS A 185 -19.58 -4.29 7.52
N PHE A 186 -19.22 -5.40 6.85
CA PHE A 186 -20.21 -6.35 6.35
C PHE A 186 -20.93 -7.08 7.48
N ILE A 187 -20.19 -7.49 8.51
CA ILE A 187 -20.76 -8.08 9.74
C ILE A 187 -21.66 -7.05 10.43
N GLN A 188 -21.21 -5.81 10.59
CA GLN A 188 -21.98 -4.73 11.22
C GLN A 188 -23.28 -4.41 10.46
N VAL A 189 -23.21 -4.37 9.12
CA VAL A 189 -24.38 -4.15 8.26
C VAL A 189 -25.38 -5.29 8.43
N GLU A 190 -24.92 -6.53 8.42
CA GLU A 190 -25.80 -7.68 8.62
C GLU A 190 -26.44 -7.68 10.00
N GLN A 191 -25.68 -7.46 11.06
CA GLN A 191 -26.20 -7.36 12.43
C GLN A 191 -27.25 -6.26 12.59
N LYS A 192 -27.00 -5.09 11.95
CA LYS A 192 -27.90 -3.94 12.04
C LYS A 192 -29.23 -4.12 11.27
N TYR A 193 -29.17 -4.75 10.10
CA TYR A 193 -30.32 -4.85 9.19
C TYR A 193 -30.91 -6.26 9.10
N GLY A 194 -30.32 -7.22 9.82
CA GLY A 194 -30.74 -8.63 9.84
C GLY A 194 -30.43 -9.40 8.55
N ASN A 195 -29.76 -8.75 7.58
CA ASN A 195 -29.34 -9.36 6.33
C ASN A 195 -28.38 -8.44 5.58
N MET A 196 -27.35 -9.00 4.95
CA MET A 196 -26.30 -8.25 4.25
C MET A 196 -26.86 -7.45 3.06
N VAL A 197 -27.62 -8.08 2.15
CA VAL A 197 -28.13 -7.43 0.93
C VAL A 197 -29.14 -6.32 1.28
N LYS A 198 -30.03 -6.56 2.23
CA LYS A 198 -30.94 -5.52 2.73
C LYS A 198 -30.20 -4.32 3.28
N GLY A 199 -29.16 -4.57 4.08
CA GLY A 199 -28.34 -3.53 4.67
C GLY A 199 -27.58 -2.70 3.64
N MET A 200 -26.98 -3.33 2.63
CA MET A 200 -26.30 -2.64 1.54
C MET A 200 -27.25 -1.76 0.71
N MET A 201 -28.45 -2.26 0.41
CA MET A 201 -29.49 -1.48 -0.27
C MET A 201 -29.97 -0.29 0.59
N ALA A 202 -30.18 -0.50 1.89
CA ALA A 202 -30.62 0.56 2.82
C ALA A 202 -29.56 1.66 2.97
N ALA A 203 -28.29 1.29 3.08
CA ALA A 203 -27.17 2.24 3.16
C ALA A 203 -27.13 3.15 1.93
N LYS A 204 -27.33 2.60 0.74
CA LYS A 204 -27.37 3.39 -0.51
C LYS A 204 -28.58 4.33 -0.59
N MET A 205 -29.77 3.87 -0.21
CA MET A 205 -30.97 4.71 -0.20
C MET A 205 -30.88 5.85 0.83
N GLY A 206 -30.18 5.65 1.95
CA GLY A 206 -29.87 6.68 2.93
C GLY A 206 -29.01 7.80 2.36
N HIS A 207 -27.99 7.47 1.57
CA HIS A 207 -27.13 8.44 0.88
C HIS A 207 -27.86 9.22 -0.23
N SER A 208 -28.79 8.58 -0.94
CA SER A 208 -29.61 9.23 -1.98
C SER A 208 -30.57 10.28 -1.41
N LYS A 209 -31.10 10.08 -0.19
CA LYS A 209 -31.99 11.06 0.48
C LYS A 209 -31.23 12.20 1.16
N ALA A 210 -29.96 12.02 1.53
CA ALA A 210 -29.13 13.06 2.14
C ALA A 210 -28.69 14.15 1.14
N GLY A 211 -28.80 13.90 -0.16
CA GLY A 211 -28.55 14.91 -1.21
C GLY A 211 -29.61 15.99 -1.32
N VAL A 212 -30.72 15.91 -0.62
CA VAL A 212 -31.85 16.87 -0.67
C VAL A 212 -32.06 17.65 0.63
N SER A 213 -31.37 17.33 1.73
CA SER A 213 -31.43 18.15 2.93
C SER A 213 -30.03 18.43 3.49
N LYS A 214 -29.70 19.70 3.57
CA LYS A 214 -28.48 20.28 4.15
C LYS A 214 -28.36 20.10 5.67
N ALA A 215 -28.85 18.99 6.24
CA ALA A 215 -28.80 18.75 7.68
C ALA A 215 -28.73 17.25 7.99
N ALA A 216 -27.62 16.57 7.65
CA ALA A 216 -27.21 15.32 8.28
C ALA A 216 -25.79 14.93 7.76
N LYS A 217 -24.79 15.69 8.14
CA LYS A 217 -23.40 15.19 8.19
C LYS A 217 -23.29 14.39 9.48
N GLY A 218 -23.15 13.09 9.38
CA GLY A 218 -22.83 12.25 10.52
C GLY A 218 -23.66 10.98 10.57
N ALA A 219 -23.26 9.96 9.85
CA ALA A 219 -23.47 8.54 10.20
C ALA A 219 -23.15 7.64 8.99
N VAL A 220 -21.92 7.44 8.66
CA VAL A 220 -21.22 6.18 8.34
C VAL A 220 -19.76 6.50 8.58
N ALA A 221 -19.42 6.73 9.83
CA ALA A 221 -18.08 6.73 10.36
C ALA A 221 -17.99 5.52 11.28
N GLU A 222 -16.92 4.76 11.14
CA GLU A 222 -16.30 3.87 12.09
C GLU A 222 -17.17 3.38 13.27
N GLY A 223 -17.35 2.04 13.33
CA GLY A 223 -18.00 1.40 14.44
C GLY A 223 -17.33 1.76 15.77
N ASP A 224 -18.08 2.40 16.64
CA ASP A 224 -17.74 2.56 18.06
C ASP A 224 -17.56 1.18 18.71
N VAL A 225 -16.33 0.87 19.03
CA VAL A 225 -16.01 -0.13 20.06
C VAL A 225 -16.27 0.56 21.42
N PRO A 226 -16.91 -0.07 22.40
CA PRO A 226 -17.16 0.56 23.70
C PRO A 226 -15.84 0.99 24.33
N ARG A 227 -15.61 2.28 24.42
CA ARG A 227 -14.48 2.88 25.14
C ARG A 227 -14.80 2.85 26.62
N ALA A 228 -13.98 2.16 27.39
CA ALA A 228 -13.82 2.43 28.81
C ALA A 228 -12.94 3.68 28.95
N GLY A 229 -13.45 4.71 29.63
CA GLY A 229 -12.64 5.82 30.16
C GLY A 229 -12.73 7.14 29.38
N LYS A 230 -13.29 8.13 30.05
CA LYS A 230 -13.53 9.51 29.65
C LYS A 230 -12.25 10.28 29.25
N GLY A 231 -12.36 11.06 28.17
CA GLY A 231 -11.68 12.32 27.98
C GLY A 231 -10.69 12.37 26.83
N ILE A 232 -11.19 12.60 25.60
CA ILE A 232 -10.38 13.12 24.47
C ILE A 232 -11.29 14.09 23.66
N MET A 233 -10.71 15.22 23.30
CA MET A 233 -11.29 16.31 22.53
C MET A 233 -12.03 15.85 21.27
N THR A 234 -13.21 16.40 21.06
CA THR A 234 -14.08 16.15 19.91
C THR A 234 -13.67 16.99 18.71
N ASP A 235 -13.88 16.44 17.50
CA ASP A 235 -13.63 16.94 16.14
C ASP A 235 -14.10 18.38 15.78
N ARG A 236 -14.48 19.21 16.73
CA ARG A 236 -14.99 20.56 16.48
C ARG A 236 -13.95 21.67 16.34
N GLN A 237 -12.66 21.39 16.53
CA GLN A 237 -11.62 22.42 16.43
C GLN A 237 -10.92 22.53 15.08
N PHE A 238 -11.09 21.58 14.16
CA PHE A 238 -10.47 21.62 12.84
C PHE A 238 -11.33 22.29 11.74
N GLU A 239 -12.63 22.48 11.94
CA GLU A 239 -13.50 23.08 10.92
C GLU A 239 -13.43 24.62 10.82
N ASN A 240 -12.70 25.31 11.69
CA ASN A 240 -12.68 26.78 11.74
C ASN A 240 -11.49 27.45 11.03
N HIS A 241 -10.60 26.70 10.37
CA HIS A 241 -9.46 27.28 9.64
C HIS A 241 -9.67 27.45 8.13
N GLU A 242 -10.64 26.78 7.51
CA GLU A 242 -10.90 26.90 6.06
C GLU A 242 -11.84 28.06 5.64
N ALA A 243 -12.47 28.73 6.58
CA ALA A 243 -13.49 29.75 6.27
C ALA A 243 -12.97 31.20 6.23
N LYS A 244 -11.65 31.45 6.34
CA LYS A 244 -11.12 32.84 6.40
C LYS A 244 -10.08 33.24 5.33
N SER A 245 -9.85 32.43 4.30
CA SER A 245 -8.85 32.79 3.26
C SER A 245 -9.44 33.15 1.88
N SER A 246 -10.75 33.35 1.73
CA SER A 246 -11.38 33.67 0.45
C SER A 246 -12.12 35.00 0.42
N GLN A 247 -11.53 36.07 0.99
CA GLN A 247 -11.95 37.43 0.68
C GLN A 247 -10.77 38.37 0.99
N THR A 248 -9.99 38.70 -0.01
CA THR A 248 -9.39 40.01 -0.30
C THR A 248 -8.26 39.87 -1.30
N ALA A 249 -8.52 40.09 -2.53
CA ALA A 249 -7.56 40.67 -3.48
C ALA A 249 -8.29 41.08 -4.75
N SER A 250 -8.73 42.29 -4.82
CA SER A 250 -8.84 43.01 -6.09
C SER A 250 -8.18 44.35 -5.92
N THR A 251 -7.52 44.74 -7.03
CA THR A 251 -6.96 46.07 -7.41
C THR A 251 -5.57 46.40 -6.85
N ASN A 252 -4.56 46.52 -7.65
CA ASN A 252 -4.12 47.58 -8.52
C ASN A 252 -2.67 47.40 -9.01
N ASN A 253 -2.54 47.43 -10.28
CA ASN A 253 -1.62 48.13 -11.20
C ASN A 253 -0.22 48.62 -10.78
N SER A 254 0.67 48.29 -11.70
CA SER A 254 1.69 49.12 -12.38
C SER A 254 3.15 49.08 -11.92
N SER A 255 3.94 48.75 -12.91
CA SER A 255 5.21 49.33 -13.38
C SER A 255 6.55 48.73 -12.93
N ASN A 256 7.21 48.24 -13.97
CA ASN A 256 8.63 48.43 -14.39
C ASN A 256 9.79 47.83 -13.60
N SER A 257 10.50 46.96 -14.23
CA SER A 257 11.70 47.02 -15.06
C SER A 257 12.82 46.07 -14.66
N SER A 258 13.31 45.44 -15.72
CA SER A 258 14.70 45.00 -15.99
C SER A 258 15.35 43.88 -15.21
N GLY A 259 15.57 42.75 -15.91
CA GLY A 259 16.90 42.19 -16.10
C GLY A 259 17.17 40.82 -15.45
N HIS A 260 17.11 39.78 -16.16
CA HIS A 260 18.14 38.86 -16.59
C HIS A 260 17.54 37.51 -16.98
N ALA A 261 17.83 37.14 -18.23
CA ALA A 261 17.46 35.85 -18.80
C ALA A 261 18.32 34.72 -18.20
N THR A 262 17.69 33.62 -17.82
CA THR A 262 18.07 32.22 -18.06
C THR A 262 17.19 31.33 -17.15
N ASN A 263 16.17 30.76 -17.71
CA ASN A 263 15.56 29.47 -17.36
C ASN A 263 14.15 29.34 -17.99
N THR A 264 14.08 29.35 -19.32
CA THR A 264 12.79 29.43 -20.01
C THR A 264 12.38 28.13 -20.71
N SER A 265 13.05 27.00 -20.48
CA SER A 265 12.69 25.75 -21.16
C SER A 265 11.85 24.76 -20.31
N LEU A 266 12.05 24.70 -18.99
CA LEU A 266 11.25 23.83 -18.13
C LEU A 266 9.83 24.36 -17.83
N HIS A 267 9.66 25.69 -17.74
CA HIS A 267 8.35 26.30 -17.45
C HIS A 267 7.37 26.29 -18.62
N ARG A 268 7.83 26.07 -19.86
CA ARG A 268 6.94 26.01 -21.04
C ARG A 268 6.31 24.65 -21.26
N GLN A 269 6.92 23.57 -20.79
CA GLN A 269 6.33 22.24 -20.88
C GLN A 269 5.28 22.01 -19.78
N THR A 270 5.51 22.47 -18.55
CA THR A 270 4.53 22.38 -17.46
C THR A 270 3.27 23.21 -17.72
N SER A 271 3.39 24.38 -18.34
CA SER A 271 2.22 25.22 -18.65
C SER A 271 1.34 24.68 -19.79
N LYS A 272 1.91 23.90 -20.71
CA LYS A 272 1.13 23.28 -21.80
C LYS A 272 0.32 22.06 -21.30
N VAL A 273 0.90 21.26 -20.41
CA VAL A 273 0.20 20.15 -19.74
C VAL A 273 -0.92 20.67 -18.82
N GLN A 274 -0.69 21.77 -18.10
CA GLN A 274 -1.72 22.42 -17.28
C GLN A 274 -2.85 23.06 -18.10
N ALA A 275 -2.56 23.60 -19.28
CA ALA A 275 -3.56 24.18 -20.17
C ALA A 275 -4.45 23.11 -20.85
N ASP A 276 -3.89 21.96 -21.21
CA ASP A 276 -4.64 20.83 -21.75
C ASP A 276 -5.50 20.14 -20.67
N MET A 277 -5.04 20.08 -19.42
CA MET A 277 -5.86 19.62 -18.29
C MET A 277 -7.01 20.58 -17.96
N ALA A 278 -6.84 21.89 -18.13
CA ALA A 278 -7.90 22.87 -17.88
C ALA A 278 -9.00 22.86 -18.96
N SER A 279 -8.70 22.46 -20.21
CA SER A 279 -9.68 22.42 -21.29
C SER A 279 -10.61 21.19 -21.26
N ARG A 280 -10.26 20.15 -20.48
CA ARG A 280 -11.08 18.95 -20.28
C ARG A 280 -12.10 19.04 -19.13
N LYS A 281 -12.25 20.21 -18.48
CA LYS A 281 -13.29 20.45 -17.46
C LYS A 281 -14.66 20.69 -18.07
N GLY A 282 -15.32 19.60 -18.42
CA GLY A 282 -16.70 19.64 -18.95
C GLY A 282 -17.46 18.33 -18.81
N THR A 283 -17.38 17.68 -17.66
CA THR A 283 -18.38 16.77 -17.06
C THR A 283 -17.86 16.45 -15.67
N ALA A 284 -18.70 16.48 -14.63
CA ALA A 284 -18.34 16.14 -13.27
C ALA A 284 -17.78 14.69 -13.24
N ALA A 285 -16.49 14.54 -13.47
CA ALA A 285 -15.79 13.29 -13.34
C ALA A 285 -15.89 12.88 -11.87
N GLN A 286 -16.50 11.73 -11.59
CA GLN A 286 -16.38 11.06 -10.31
C GLN A 286 -14.89 10.96 -10.01
N SER A 287 -14.41 11.63 -8.96
CA SER A 287 -13.01 11.55 -8.56
C SER A 287 -12.66 10.08 -8.40
N GLY A 288 -11.62 9.59 -9.07
CA GLY A 288 -11.22 8.18 -9.05
C GLY A 288 -11.02 7.69 -7.62
N MET A 289 -11.27 6.41 -7.39
CA MET A 289 -11.18 5.78 -6.06
C MET A 289 -9.74 5.73 -5.54
N PHE A 290 -8.77 5.67 -6.44
CA PHE A 290 -7.35 5.54 -6.14
C PHE A 290 -6.61 6.85 -6.34
N ARG A 291 -5.54 7.04 -5.57
CA ARG A 291 -4.63 8.17 -5.65
C ARG A 291 -3.21 7.69 -5.93
N GLN A 292 -2.49 8.50 -6.69
CA GLN A 292 -1.07 8.35 -6.99
C GLN A 292 -0.44 9.76 -7.02
N LEU A 293 0.87 9.86 -7.15
CA LEU A 293 1.59 11.11 -7.40
C LEU A 293 2.18 11.09 -8.83
N THR A 294 2.23 12.23 -9.49
CA THR A 294 2.79 12.34 -10.86
C THR A 294 4.23 11.86 -10.97
N GLY A 295 5.02 12.00 -9.89
CA GLY A 295 6.39 11.48 -9.81
C GLY A 295 6.49 10.05 -9.27
N GLY A 296 5.38 9.33 -9.06
CA GLY A 296 5.33 8.01 -8.40
C GLY A 296 5.35 8.10 -6.88
N LEU A 297 5.02 6.98 -6.23
CA LEU A 297 4.86 6.91 -4.76
C LEU A 297 6.18 7.12 -4.01
N GLU A 298 7.34 6.78 -4.60
CA GLU A 298 8.64 6.99 -3.97
C GLU A 298 8.95 8.49 -3.74
N SER A 299 8.25 9.40 -4.44
CA SER A 299 8.37 10.84 -4.19
C SER A 299 8.02 11.20 -2.75
N VAL A 300 7.09 10.46 -2.12
CA VAL A 300 6.75 10.66 -0.69
C VAL A 300 7.90 10.21 0.21
N ILE A 301 8.54 9.08 -0.12
CA ILE A 301 9.70 8.59 0.64
C ILE A 301 10.83 9.62 0.62
N THR A 302 11.16 10.12 -0.57
CA THR A 302 12.18 11.16 -0.75
C THR A 302 11.82 12.41 0.05
N ALA A 303 10.58 12.89 -0.05
CA ALA A 303 10.15 14.08 0.67
C ALA A 303 10.16 13.91 2.20
N ILE A 304 9.82 12.71 2.72
CA ILE A 304 9.94 12.43 4.16
C ILE A 304 11.40 12.52 4.61
N VAL A 305 12.32 11.90 3.84
CA VAL A 305 13.75 11.90 4.16
C VAL A 305 14.33 13.32 4.12
N ASP A 306 13.97 14.11 3.09
CA ASP A 306 14.43 15.50 2.93
C ASP A 306 13.88 16.44 4.02
N ALA A 307 12.67 16.17 4.52
CA ALA A 307 12.01 16.96 5.56
C ALA A 307 12.28 16.45 7.00
N MET A 308 13.22 15.50 7.16
CA MET A 308 13.50 14.92 8.45
C MET A 308 14.16 15.95 9.38
N PRO A 309 13.67 16.13 10.62
CA PRO A 309 14.26 17.09 11.55
C PRO A 309 15.62 16.62 12.08
N SER A 310 16.45 17.57 12.52
CA SER A 310 17.86 17.36 12.87
C SER A 310 18.12 16.43 14.06
N ASN A 311 17.10 16.17 14.88
CA ASN A 311 17.15 15.23 16.00
C ASN A 311 16.86 13.78 15.59
N VAL A 312 16.66 13.53 14.28
CA VAL A 312 16.46 12.19 13.72
C VAL A 312 17.66 11.78 12.88
N HIS A 313 18.25 10.65 13.22
CA HIS A 313 19.41 10.07 12.55
C HIS A 313 19.00 8.86 11.73
N LEU A 314 19.21 8.93 10.42
CA LEU A 314 18.81 7.89 9.47
C LEU A 314 20.02 7.09 9.01
N HIS A 315 19.95 5.74 9.14
CA HIS A 315 20.99 4.81 8.73
C HIS A 315 20.44 3.77 7.77
N THR A 316 20.98 3.72 6.53
CA THR A 316 20.76 2.63 5.56
C THR A 316 21.94 1.65 5.59
N GLY A 317 21.76 0.44 5.00
CA GLY A 317 22.79 -0.58 5.01
C GLY A 317 23.15 -1.07 6.42
N THR A 318 22.25 -0.88 7.39
CA THR A 318 22.48 -1.19 8.79
C THR A 318 21.42 -2.16 9.28
N LEU A 319 21.83 -3.41 9.48
CA LEU A 319 20.99 -4.47 10.03
C LEU A 319 20.94 -4.37 11.55
N VAL A 320 19.77 -4.31 12.15
CA VAL A 320 19.60 -4.62 13.57
C VAL A 320 19.59 -6.14 13.71
N SER A 321 20.66 -6.69 14.29
CA SER A 321 20.82 -8.13 14.44
C SER A 321 20.19 -8.68 15.70
N ASN A 322 20.05 -7.86 16.75
CA ASN A 322 19.40 -8.29 17.98
C ASN A 322 18.88 -7.09 18.81
N ILE A 323 17.87 -7.34 19.65
CA ILE A 323 17.33 -6.40 20.62
C ILE A 323 17.13 -7.13 21.95
N ARG A 324 17.65 -6.57 23.05
CA ARG A 324 17.56 -7.11 24.40
C ARG A 324 17.08 -6.05 25.37
N TYR A 325 16.14 -6.40 26.23
CA TYR A 325 15.71 -5.53 27.33
C TYR A 325 16.58 -5.78 28.55
N VAL A 326 17.35 -4.78 28.97
CA VAL A 326 18.37 -4.87 30.04
C VAL A 326 18.29 -3.62 30.93
N GLU A 327 18.07 -3.83 32.24
CA GLU A 327 18.07 -2.77 33.24
C GLU A 327 17.18 -1.54 32.92
N GLY A 328 16.01 -1.82 32.32
CA GLY A 328 15.03 -0.77 32.01
C GLY A 328 15.21 -0.07 30.66
N MET A 329 16.22 -0.45 29.87
CA MET A 329 16.50 0.06 28.52
C MET A 329 16.65 -1.07 27.51
N TYR A 330 16.62 -0.73 26.24
CA TYR A 330 16.88 -1.66 25.15
C TYR A 330 18.32 -1.54 24.65
N ALA A 331 19.05 -2.65 24.63
CA ALA A 331 20.35 -2.78 23.99
C ALA A 331 20.12 -3.26 22.55
N ILE A 332 20.59 -2.50 21.58
CA ILE A 332 20.40 -2.71 20.13
C ILE A 332 21.74 -3.08 19.51
N ASP A 333 21.85 -4.30 19.01
CA ASP A 333 23.03 -4.76 18.28
C ASP A 333 22.83 -4.47 16.78
N VAL A 334 23.81 -3.80 16.15
CA VAL A 334 23.75 -3.42 14.74
C VAL A 334 24.95 -3.94 13.97
N GLU A 335 24.70 -4.38 12.75
CA GLU A 335 25.72 -4.82 11.78
C GLU A 335 25.66 -3.93 10.54
N HIS A 336 26.79 -3.46 10.08
CA HIS A 336 26.89 -2.72 8.83
C HIS A 336 27.22 -3.69 7.69
N SER A 337 26.46 -3.65 6.60
CA SER A 337 26.84 -4.35 5.38
C SER A 337 28.09 -3.70 4.84
N GLY A 338 29.25 -4.43 4.97
CA GLY A 338 30.58 -3.89 4.69
C GLY A 338 30.70 -3.34 3.27
N ASN A 339 30.72 -2.03 3.20
CA ASN A 339 31.43 -1.20 2.25
C ASN A 339 31.72 0.10 3.00
N ASP A 340 32.85 0.08 3.73
CA ASP A 340 33.35 1.25 4.46
C ASP A 340 33.80 2.32 3.47
N ALA A 341 32.87 3.22 3.16
CA ALA A 341 33.20 4.57 2.70
C ALA A 341 32.20 5.54 3.36
N CYS A 342 32.24 5.63 4.70
CA CYS A 342 31.54 6.66 5.44
C CYS A 342 32.45 7.87 5.62
N GLY A 343 32.36 8.79 4.66
CA GLY A 343 32.76 10.18 4.89
C GLY A 343 31.54 10.95 5.37
N CYS A 344 31.45 11.17 6.66
CA CYS A 344 30.53 12.18 7.23
C CYS A 344 30.89 13.55 6.66
N GLN A 345 30.20 14.01 5.64
CA GLN A 345 30.10 15.42 5.27
C GLN A 345 28.65 15.74 4.91
N SER A 346 28.05 16.54 5.78
CA SER A 346 26.90 17.36 5.45
C SER A 346 27.17 18.12 4.16
N HIS A 347 26.37 17.91 3.12
CA HIS A 347 25.90 18.90 2.14
C HIS A 347 25.29 18.21 0.91
N SER A 348 24.15 18.68 0.54
CA SER A 348 23.46 18.46 -0.72
C SER A 348 24.40 18.39 -1.93
N LYS A 349 24.32 17.30 -2.74
CA LYS A 349 24.49 17.35 -4.20
C LYS A 349 24.11 16.03 -4.88
N SER A 350 23.20 16.16 -5.81
CA SER A 350 22.92 15.36 -7.03
C SER A 350 23.40 13.91 -7.06
N ILE A 351 22.44 13.01 -7.06
CA ILE A 351 22.60 11.58 -7.39
C ILE A 351 22.93 11.48 -8.89
N ARG A 352 24.15 11.10 -9.20
CA ARG A 352 24.53 10.62 -10.54
C ARG A 352 24.38 9.11 -10.55
N THR A 353 23.56 8.62 -11.47
CA THR A 353 23.44 7.22 -11.88
C THR A 353 24.80 6.65 -12.29
N ALA A 354 25.25 5.61 -11.60
CA ALA A 354 26.36 4.76 -12.04
C ALA A 354 25.80 3.44 -12.56
N SER A 355 25.94 3.23 -13.84
CA SER A 355 25.75 1.95 -14.52
C SER A 355 26.89 1.00 -14.14
N ILE A 356 26.57 -0.19 -13.66
CA ILE A 356 27.55 -1.26 -13.38
C ILE A 356 27.66 -2.12 -14.64
N ASN A 357 28.83 -2.02 -15.30
CA ASN A 357 29.29 -3.01 -16.26
C ASN A 357 30.09 -4.08 -15.50
N ALA A 358 29.70 -5.33 -15.66
CA ALA A 358 30.50 -6.49 -15.26
C ALA A 358 31.62 -6.68 -16.27
N GLU A 359 32.86 -6.74 -15.77
CA GLU A 359 33.96 -7.55 -16.25
C GLU A 359 35.26 -7.06 -15.60
N ASN A 360 35.82 -7.88 -14.70
CA ASN A 360 37.26 -8.23 -14.70
C ASN A 360 37.62 -9.10 -13.51
N ARG A 361 37.95 -10.34 -13.85
CA ARG A 361 38.73 -11.26 -13.03
C ARG A 361 40.18 -10.75 -12.96
N VAL A 362 40.75 -10.68 -11.76
CA VAL A 362 42.19 -10.74 -11.57
C VAL A 362 42.52 -11.66 -10.39
N GLU A 363 43.53 -12.48 -10.66
CA GLU A 363 44.03 -13.60 -9.87
C GLU A 363 44.67 -13.18 -8.53
N ALA A 364 44.59 -14.10 -7.58
CA ALA A 364 45.23 -14.03 -6.28
C ALA A 364 46.73 -14.18 -6.37
N SER A 365 47.49 -13.39 -5.62
CA SER A 365 48.84 -13.71 -5.19
C SER A 365 48.96 -13.50 -3.67
N ASP A 366 49.44 -14.55 -3.08
CA ASP A 366 49.75 -14.79 -1.68
C ASP A 366 50.74 -13.77 -1.11
N SER A 367 50.45 -13.20 0.07
CA SER A 367 51.43 -13.10 1.18
C SER A 367 50.93 -12.26 2.37
N THR A 368 51.16 -12.82 3.54
CA THR A 368 51.29 -12.23 4.87
C THR A 368 50.05 -12.10 5.73
N THR A 369 49.85 -13.15 6.51
CA THR A 369 49.45 -13.18 7.91
C THR A 369 49.95 -11.96 8.70
N ASP A 370 49.04 -11.20 9.32
CA ASP A 370 49.14 -10.55 10.63
C ASP A 370 48.30 -9.28 10.81
N SER A 371 47.12 -9.18 10.18
CA SER A 371 46.19 -8.07 10.51
C SER A 371 44.69 -8.44 10.50
N ALA A 372 44.40 -9.74 10.56
CA ALA A 372 42.99 -10.21 10.52
C ALA A 372 42.33 -10.36 11.90
N ILE A 373 42.96 -9.89 12.99
CA ILE A 373 42.47 -10.07 14.36
C ILE A 373 41.93 -8.74 15.00
N GLU A 374 41.98 -7.63 14.29
CA GLU A 374 41.65 -6.33 14.89
C GLU A 374 40.32 -5.68 14.44
N VAL A 375 39.41 -6.43 13.86
CA VAL A 375 38.09 -5.91 13.40
C VAL A 375 36.88 -6.59 14.08
N LEU A 376 37.12 -7.27 15.19
CA LEU A 376 36.05 -7.64 16.13
C LEU A 376 36.14 -6.75 17.38
N LEU A 377 36.19 -5.46 17.20
CA LEU A 377 35.81 -4.54 18.26
C LEU A 377 34.28 -4.60 18.36
N ASP A 378 33.80 -5.33 19.36
CA ASP A 378 32.45 -5.20 19.94
C ASP A 378 32.10 -3.71 20.03
N LYS A 379 31.40 -3.16 19.02
CA LYS A 379 30.77 -1.87 19.19
C LYS A 379 29.74 -2.07 20.27
N ALA A 380 29.87 -1.34 21.38
CA ALA A 380 28.88 -1.38 22.44
C ALA A 380 27.48 -1.17 21.84
N PRO A 381 26.48 -1.93 22.28
CA PRO A 381 25.13 -1.82 21.74
C PRO A 381 24.60 -0.40 21.91
N ALA A 382 23.85 0.08 20.92
CA ALA A 382 23.14 1.34 21.08
C ALA A 382 22.04 1.16 22.14
N MET A 383 21.92 2.13 23.07
CA MET A 383 20.93 2.08 24.15
C MET A 383 19.72 2.96 23.83
N ALA A 384 18.52 2.42 23.99
CA ALA A 384 17.27 3.12 23.73
C ALA A 384 16.26 3.00 24.88
N ASP A 385 15.57 4.10 25.17
CA ASP A 385 14.46 4.16 26.13
C ASP A 385 13.18 3.57 25.51
N HIS A 386 12.97 3.79 24.20
CA HIS A 386 11.86 3.26 23.41
C HIS A 386 12.37 2.58 22.14
N VAL A 387 11.70 1.50 21.75
CA VAL A 387 11.93 0.82 20.47
C VAL A 387 10.64 0.75 19.67
N ILE A 388 10.69 1.16 18.41
CA ILE A 388 9.58 1.05 17.45
C ILE A 388 10.03 0.08 16.35
N ILE A 389 9.35 -1.06 16.23
CA ILE A 389 9.62 -2.05 15.18
C ILE A 389 8.57 -1.90 14.07
N ALA A 390 9.03 -1.55 12.87
CA ALA A 390 8.22 -1.34 11.68
C ALA A 390 8.64 -2.29 10.51
N THR A 391 9.21 -3.46 10.85
CA THR A 391 9.68 -4.48 9.91
C THR A 391 8.69 -5.66 9.83
N PRO A 392 8.84 -6.57 8.84
CA PRO A 392 8.08 -7.82 8.81
C PRO A 392 8.33 -8.70 10.06
N PRO A 393 7.37 -9.53 10.49
CA PRO A 393 7.51 -10.38 11.69
C PRO A 393 8.74 -11.28 11.67
N ALA A 394 9.08 -11.85 10.52
CA ALA A 394 10.23 -12.74 10.38
C ALA A 394 11.56 -12.10 10.84
N THR A 395 11.66 -10.78 10.76
CA THR A 395 12.86 -10.06 11.18
C THR A 395 13.03 -10.07 12.69
N TYR A 396 12.00 -9.71 13.44
CA TYR A 396 12.14 -9.51 14.90
C TYR A 396 11.71 -10.71 15.75
N THR A 397 10.92 -11.62 15.22
CA THR A 397 10.56 -12.83 15.98
C THR A 397 11.78 -13.70 16.28
N GLN A 398 12.87 -13.55 15.54
CA GLN A 398 14.14 -14.21 15.83
C GLN A 398 14.80 -13.68 17.12
N TRP A 399 14.63 -12.39 17.43
CA TRP A 399 15.17 -11.79 18.67
C TRP A 399 14.41 -12.29 19.92
N PHE A 400 13.15 -12.66 19.74
CA PHE A 400 12.27 -13.19 20.78
C PHE A 400 11.92 -14.68 20.57
N LYS A 401 12.87 -15.46 19.99
CA LYS A 401 12.64 -16.85 19.56
C LYS A 401 12.14 -17.77 20.67
N ASP A 402 12.58 -17.54 21.91
CA ASP A 402 12.25 -18.35 23.08
C ASP A 402 11.01 -17.84 23.85
N ASP A 403 10.39 -16.76 23.37
CA ASP A 403 9.20 -16.17 23.98
C ASP A 403 7.92 -16.61 23.25
N PRO A 404 7.05 -17.41 23.88
CA PRO A 404 5.82 -17.89 23.26
C PRO A 404 4.80 -16.77 22.97
N GLY A 405 4.91 -15.60 23.60
CA GLY A 405 4.06 -14.46 23.31
C GLY A 405 4.14 -13.95 21.86
N PHE A 406 5.21 -14.32 21.14
CA PHE A 406 5.39 -14.00 19.72
C PHE A 406 5.02 -15.16 18.77
N ASP A 407 4.52 -16.31 19.27
CA ASP A 407 4.20 -17.49 18.43
C ASP A 407 3.17 -17.17 17.35
N PHE A 408 2.17 -16.36 17.68
CA PHE A 408 1.19 -15.93 16.70
C PHE A 408 1.83 -15.22 15.50
N LEU A 409 2.78 -14.33 15.74
CA LEU A 409 3.48 -13.61 14.67
C LEU A 409 4.44 -14.53 13.89
N ARG A 410 5.08 -15.51 14.55
CA ARG A 410 5.91 -16.51 13.90
C ARG A 410 5.12 -17.41 12.96
N SER A 411 3.91 -17.77 13.36
CA SER A 411 3.02 -18.64 12.60
C SER A 411 2.22 -17.92 11.51
N MET A 412 2.34 -16.58 11.42
CA MET A 412 1.57 -15.79 10.46
C MET A 412 2.00 -16.13 9.03
N GLU A 413 1.08 -16.72 8.27
CA GLU A 413 1.29 -16.99 6.85
C GLU A 413 1.56 -15.68 6.10
N GLN A 414 2.45 -15.73 5.11
CA GLN A 414 2.74 -14.60 4.22
C GLN A 414 2.70 -15.10 2.79
N SER A 415 2.06 -14.35 1.90
CA SER A 415 2.04 -14.66 0.48
C SER A 415 3.13 -13.94 -0.29
N SER A 416 3.57 -14.57 -1.37
CA SER A 416 4.50 -14.04 -2.35
C SER A 416 3.76 -13.68 -3.63
N CYS A 417 4.22 -12.65 -4.34
CA CYS A 417 3.79 -12.34 -5.69
C CYS A 417 4.95 -11.79 -6.52
N ALA A 418 4.85 -11.91 -7.83
CA ALA A 418 5.71 -11.19 -8.75
C ALA A 418 4.88 -10.22 -9.60
N ILE A 419 5.51 -9.14 -9.98
CA ILE A 419 4.95 -8.13 -10.88
C ILE A 419 5.81 -8.10 -12.13
N ALA A 420 5.21 -8.45 -13.27
CA ALA A 420 5.82 -8.27 -14.58
C ALA A 420 5.29 -6.98 -15.19
N ILE A 421 6.18 -6.05 -15.50
CA ILE A 421 5.86 -4.79 -16.16
C ILE A 421 6.48 -4.84 -17.54
N MET A 422 5.65 -4.64 -18.56
CA MET A 422 6.08 -4.77 -19.96
C MET A 422 5.61 -3.59 -20.79
N ALA A 423 6.50 -3.05 -21.60
CA ALA A 423 6.22 -1.95 -22.50
C ALA A 423 6.23 -2.41 -23.96
N PHE A 424 5.32 -1.87 -24.74
CA PHE A 424 5.13 -2.14 -26.15
C PHE A 424 5.10 -0.84 -26.94
N ASP A 425 5.53 -0.89 -28.19
CA ASP A 425 5.27 0.20 -29.12
C ASP A 425 3.77 0.22 -29.48
N LYS A 426 3.14 1.37 -29.29
CA LYS A 426 1.70 1.53 -29.51
C LYS A 426 1.29 1.29 -30.98
N SER A 427 2.20 1.56 -31.90
CA SER A 427 1.92 1.40 -33.34
C SER A 427 1.85 -0.06 -33.77
N THR A 428 2.47 -0.95 -33.00
CA THR A 428 2.47 -2.42 -33.25
C THR A 428 1.56 -3.20 -32.31
N PHE A 429 0.99 -2.52 -31.31
CA PHE A 429 0.12 -3.19 -30.34
C PHE A 429 -1.28 -3.41 -30.90
N ASP A 430 -1.64 -4.66 -31.10
CA ASP A 430 -2.90 -5.14 -31.72
C ASP A 430 -3.96 -5.60 -30.71
N GLY A 431 -3.75 -5.37 -29.40
CA GLY A 431 -4.68 -5.74 -28.34
C GLY A 431 -5.73 -4.68 -28.01
N ASP A 432 -6.81 -5.08 -27.31
CA ASP A 432 -7.84 -4.16 -26.82
C ASP A 432 -7.42 -3.51 -25.49
N LEU A 433 -7.35 -2.18 -25.46
CA LEU A 433 -6.94 -1.38 -24.32
C LEU A 433 -8.13 -0.74 -23.59
N LYS A 434 -9.27 -1.40 -23.49
CA LYS A 434 -10.42 -0.87 -22.76
C LYS A 434 -10.30 -1.06 -21.25
N GLY A 435 -10.63 -0.01 -20.50
CA GLY A 435 -10.70 -0.01 -19.04
C GLY A 435 -9.35 0.03 -18.34
N SER A 436 -9.36 -0.05 -17.00
CA SER A 436 -8.16 0.06 -16.16
C SER A 436 -7.35 -1.24 -16.10
N GLY A 437 -7.95 -2.36 -16.49
CA GLY A 437 -7.31 -3.68 -16.42
C GLY A 437 -8.32 -4.81 -16.26
N LEU A 438 -7.80 -5.99 -16.05
CA LEU A 438 -8.60 -7.20 -15.88
C LEU A 438 -8.11 -8.01 -14.67
N LEU A 439 -9.05 -8.70 -14.06
CA LEU A 439 -8.83 -9.72 -13.04
C LEU A 439 -9.00 -11.09 -13.70
N ILE A 440 -8.33 -12.10 -13.18
CA ILE A 440 -8.36 -13.45 -13.73
C ILE A 440 -8.96 -14.39 -12.69
N THR A 441 -9.99 -15.15 -13.07
CA THR A 441 -10.61 -16.10 -12.15
C THR A 441 -9.64 -17.20 -11.74
N ARG A 442 -9.76 -17.68 -10.51
CA ARG A 442 -8.88 -18.75 -9.98
C ARG A 442 -8.97 -20.04 -10.79
N LYS A 443 -10.14 -20.32 -11.35
CA LYS A 443 -10.38 -21.52 -12.19
C LYS A 443 -9.64 -21.52 -13.51
N THR A 444 -9.25 -20.34 -14.00
CA THR A 444 -8.42 -20.24 -15.20
C THR A 444 -7.06 -20.88 -14.94
N ASP A 445 -6.64 -21.77 -15.83
CA ASP A 445 -5.33 -22.44 -15.73
C ASP A 445 -4.21 -21.50 -16.18
N THR A 446 -3.80 -20.62 -15.30
CA THR A 446 -2.70 -19.66 -15.45
C THR A 446 -2.23 -19.21 -14.06
N PRO A 447 -0.97 -18.94 -13.84
CA PRO A 447 -0.49 -18.36 -12.59
C PRO A 447 -0.77 -16.84 -12.46
N LEU A 448 -1.27 -16.20 -13.53
CA LEU A 448 -1.63 -14.79 -13.51
C LEU A 448 -2.90 -14.57 -12.69
N THR A 449 -2.94 -13.45 -11.98
CA THR A 449 -4.11 -13.05 -11.14
C THR A 449 -4.78 -11.78 -11.63
N ALA A 450 -4.02 -10.86 -12.21
CA ALA A 450 -4.54 -9.59 -12.71
C ALA A 450 -3.59 -8.96 -13.74
N CYS A 451 -4.13 -8.03 -14.53
CA CYS A 451 -3.37 -7.14 -15.38
C CYS A 451 -3.92 -5.72 -15.25
N THR A 452 -3.04 -4.73 -15.05
CA THR A 452 -3.39 -3.30 -15.12
C THR A 452 -2.88 -2.73 -16.44
N ILE A 453 -3.73 -1.96 -17.12
CA ILE A 453 -3.38 -1.21 -18.33
C ILE A 453 -3.03 0.20 -17.88
N LEU A 454 -1.72 0.50 -17.75
CA LEU A 454 -1.26 1.74 -17.13
C LEU A 454 -1.67 2.98 -17.92
N ASN A 455 -1.62 2.94 -19.25
CA ASN A 455 -2.08 4.01 -20.12
C ASN A 455 -3.52 4.47 -19.84
N GLN A 456 -4.38 3.55 -19.41
CA GLN A 456 -5.79 3.81 -19.15
C GLN A 456 -6.05 4.19 -17.67
N LYS A 457 -5.25 3.62 -16.77
CA LYS A 457 -5.40 3.88 -15.33
C LYS A 457 -4.63 5.12 -14.90
N TRP A 458 -3.39 5.26 -15.36
CA TRP A 458 -2.41 6.29 -15.01
C TRP A 458 -1.70 6.84 -16.25
N PRO A 459 -2.38 7.58 -17.16
CA PRO A 459 -1.79 8.02 -18.44
C PRO A 459 -0.51 8.85 -18.27
N GLN A 460 -0.37 9.56 -17.14
CA GLN A 460 0.83 10.37 -16.85
C GLN A 460 2.09 9.54 -16.58
N THR A 461 1.98 8.22 -16.44
CA THR A 461 3.12 7.32 -16.12
C THR A 461 3.75 6.68 -17.35
N THR A 462 3.14 6.86 -18.51
CA THR A 462 3.51 6.18 -19.76
C THR A 462 3.62 7.18 -20.90
N PRO A 463 4.67 7.14 -21.73
CA PRO A 463 4.75 7.94 -22.96
C PRO A 463 3.56 7.69 -23.90
N ASP A 464 3.15 8.70 -24.65
CA ASP A 464 1.96 8.67 -25.52
C ASP A 464 2.02 7.63 -26.64
N ASP A 465 3.24 7.30 -27.10
CA ASP A 465 3.52 6.31 -28.16
C ASP A 465 3.74 4.88 -27.63
N LYS A 466 3.59 4.65 -26.31
CA LYS A 466 3.81 3.36 -25.67
C LYS A 466 2.55 2.80 -25.03
N VAL A 467 2.52 1.47 -24.86
CA VAL A 467 1.53 0.74 -24.08
C VAL A 467 2.27 0.03 -22.95
N VAL A 468 1.81 0.19 -21.72
CA VAL A 468 2.42 -0.49 -20.57
C VAL A 468 1.38 -1.36 -19.87
N LEU A 469 1.69 -2.65 -19.78
CA LEU A 469 0.92 -3.62 -19.02
C LEU A 469 1.67 -3.98 -17.74
N ARG A 470 0.95 -4.06 -16.65
CA ARG A 470 1.45 -4.50 -15.35
C ARG A 470 0.69 -5.74 -14.92
N VAL A 471 1.37 -6.88 -14.98
CA VAL A 471 0.79 -8.21 -14.79
C VAL A 471 1.22 -8.75 -13.42
N PHE A 472 0.27 -9.32 -12.69
CA PHE A 472 0.50 -9.90 -11.37
C PHE A 472 0.52 -11.42 -11.47
N ILE A 473 1.56 -12.03 -10.91
CA ILE A 473 1.82 -13.47 -10.91
C ILE A 473 1.81 -13.97 -9.46
N GLY A 474 1.19 -15.09 -9.21
CA GLY A 474 1.17 -15.74 -7.90
C GLY A 474 -0.26 -15.99 -7.41
N LYS A 475 -0.73 -17.23 -7.59
CA LYS A 475 -1.97 -17.74 -7.00
C LYS A 475 -1.65 -18.50 -5.72
N PRO A 476 -2.52 -18.49 -4.70
CA PRO A 476 -2.34 -19.32 -3.52
C PRO A 476 -2.13 -20.79 -3.88
N GLY A 477 -1.06 -21.39 -3.35
CA GLY A 477 -0.66 -22.78 -3.63
C GLY A 477 0.08 -22.99 -4.95
N ASN A 478 0.55 -21.91 -5.59
CA ASN A 478 1.39 -21.98 -6.78
C ASN A 478 2.73 -21.28 -6.50
N ASP A 479 3.82 -22.04 -6.50
CA ASP A 479 5.15 -21.61 -6.08
C ASP A 479 6.00 -21.02 -7.23
N VAL A 480 5.43 -20.76 -8.41
CA VAL A 480 6.18 -20.26 -9.59
C VAL A 480 6.99 -19.00 -9.28
N VAL A 481 6.48 -18.14 -8.40
CA VAL A 481 7.16 -16.89 -8.01
C VAL A 481 8.50 -17.17 -7.31
N GLU A 482 8.62 -18.28 -6.62
CA GLU A 482 9.81 -18.65 -5.87
C GLU A 482 10.73 -19.61 -6.64
N GLN A 483 10.15 -20.42 -7.55
CA GLN A 483 10.87 -21.49 -8.26
C GLN A 483 11.45 -21.04 -9.60
N TYR A 484 10.78 -20.15 -10.33
CA TYR A 484 11.19 -19.74 -11.68
C TYR A 484 12.21 -18.60 -11.62
N SER A 485 13.11 -18.53 -12.60
CA SER A 485 13.99 -17.37 -12.80
C SER A 485 13.21 -16.12 -13.26
N ASP A 486 13.84 -14.96 -13.32
CA ASP A 486 13.20 -13.75 -13.82
C ASP A 486 12.93 -13.84 -15.32
N GLU A 487 13.79 -14.53 -16.07
CA GLU A 487 13.62 -14.81 -17.48
C GLU A 487 12.39 -15.71 -17.71
N GLU A 488 12.27 -16.82 -16.98
CA GLU A 488 11.12 -17.73 -17.07
C GLU A 488 9.81 -17.04 -16.68
N LEU A 489 9.82 -16.18 -15.64
CA LEU A 489 8.65 -15.40 -15.26
C LEU A 489 8.28 -14.35 -16.33
N SER A 490 9.28 -13.78 -17.01
CA SER A 490 9.06 -12.82 -18.09
C SER A 490 8.41 -13.49 -19.30
N GLU A 491 8.94 -14.64 -19.73
CA GLU A 491 8.38 -15.42 -20.83
C GLU A 491 6.93 -15.86 -20.51
N LEU A 492 6.74 -16.47 -19.34
CA LEU A 492 5.43 -16.89 -18.87
C LEU A 492 4.42 -15.73 -18.85
N ALA A 493 4.80 -14.57 -18.29
CA ALA A 493 3.91 -13.42 -18.21
C ALA A 493 3.50 -12.89 -19.57
N VAL A 494 4.44 -12.85 -20.54
CA VAL A 494 4.18 -12.39 -21.91
C VAL A 494 3.26 -13.37 -22.64
N GLU A 495 3.57 -14.67 -22.62
CA GLU A 495 2.78 -15.69 -23.31
C GLU A 495 1.34 -15.74 -22.79
N GLU A 496 1.17 -15.79 -21.47
CA GLU A 496 -0.13 -15.88 -20.83
C GLU A 496 -0.98 -14.62 -21.08
N ILE A 497 -0.40 -13.41 -20.94
CA ILE A 497 -1.19 -12.19 -21.15
C ILE A 497 -1.54 -11.97 -22.63
N GLN A 498 -0.67 -12.38 -23.57
CA GLN A 498 -0.97 -12.39 -24.99
C GLN A 498 -2.15 -13.32 -25.30
N HIS A 499 -2.15 -14.51 -24.71
CA HIS A 499 -3.27 -15.46 -24.86
C HIS A 499 -4.58 -14.89 -24.30
N ILE A 500 -4.55 -14.35 -23.08
CA ILE A 500 -5.73 -13.81 -22.37
C ILE A 500 -6.32 -12.60 -23.10
N MET A 501 -5.48 -11.63 -23.48
CA MET A 501 -5.91 -10.39 -24.14
C MET A 501 -5.96 -10.49 -25.66
N ARG A 502 -5.52 -11.63 -26.24
CA ARG A 502 -5.55 -11.94 -27.68
C ARG A 502 -4.83 -10.92 -28.54
N PHE A 503 -3.55 -10.68 -28.24
CA PHE A 503 -2.66 -9.85 -29.03
C PHE A 503 -1.34 -10.56 -29.34
N SER A 504 -0.58 -10.06 -30.33
CA SER A 504 0.66 -10.69 -30.79
C SER A 504 1.90 -9.79 -30.70
N ALA A 505 1.73 -8.54 -30.34
CA ALA A 505 2.83 -7.59 -30.19
C ALA A 505 3.90 -8.09 -29.21
N LYS A 506 5.17 -7.90 -29.55
CA LYS A 506 6.29 -8.24 -28.67
C LYS A 506 6.65 -7.04 -27.79
N PRO A 507 6.93 -7.25 -26.49
CA PRO A 507 7.37 -6.17 -25.63
C PRO A 507 8.77 -5.67 -26.04
N GLU A 508 9.00 -4.37 -25.93
CA GLU A 508 10.34 -3.77 -26.07
C GLU A 508 11.21 -4.13 -24.87
N TRP A 509 10.61 -4.22 -23.70
CA TRP A 509 11.25 -4.68 -22.48
C TRP A 509 10.23 -5.26 -21.50
N VAL A 510 10.72 -6.15 -20.62
CA VAL A 510 9.99 -6.68 -19.47
C VAL A 510 10.84 -6.46 -18.22
N ARG A 511 10.18 -6.10 -17.11
CA ARG A 511 10.79 -5.98 -15.77
C ARG A 511 10.03 -6.88 -14.81
N ILE A 512 10.75 -7.73 -14.11
CA ILE A 512 10.21 -8.54 -13.02
C ILE A 512 10.58 -7.91 -11.69
N ASN A 513 9.61 -7.78 -10.79
CA ASN A 513 9.85 -7.47 -9.40
C ASN A 513 9.17 -8.51 -8.51
N ARG A 514 9.96 -9.18 -7.66
CA ARG A 514 9.48 -10.21 -6.73
C ARG A 514 9.22 -9.59 -5.37
N LEU A 515 8.08 -9.90 -4.82
CA LEU A 515 7.66 -9.53 -3.47
C LEU A 515 7.47 -10.84 -2.68
N ILE A 516 8.58 -11.40 -2.20
CA ILE A 516 8.61 -12.68 -1.50
C ILE A 516 8.21 -12.49 -0.04
N HIS A 517 7.31 -13.36 0.45
CA HIS A 517 6.80 -13.35 1.83
C HIS A 517 6.47 -11.94 2.34
N CYS A 518 5.81 -11.15 1.49
CA CYS A 518 5.62 -9.72 1.75
C CYS A 518 4.21 -9.33 2.22
N MET A 519 3.22 -10.22 2.02
CA MET A 519 1.80 -9.95 2.31
C MET A 519 1.33 -10.80 3.48
N PRO A 520 1.25 -10.26 4.71
CA PRO A 520 0.76 -11.00 5.87
C PRO A 520 -0.71 -11.38 5.67
N GLN A 521 -1.04 -12.63 5.99
CA GLN A 521 -2.38 -13.18 5.83
C GLN A 521 -3.16 -13.01 7.12
N TYR A 522 -4.22 -12.23 7.06
CA TYR A 522 -5.13 -12.00 8.20
C TYR A 522 -6.15 -13.14 8.28
N ASN A 523 -5.70 -14.33 8.64
CA ASN A 523 -6.57 -15.49 8.77
C ASN A 523 -7.58 -15.33 9.92
N VAL A 524 -8.64 -16.14 9.92
CA VAL A 524 -9.63 -16.17 11.01
C VAL A 524 -8.91 -16.29 12.35
N GLY A 525 -9.29 -15.46 13.32
CA GLY A 525 -8.59 -15.33 14.60
C GLY A 525 -7.45 -14.30 14.64
N HIS A 526 -7.08 -13.68 13.52
CA HIS A 526 -6.00 -12.67 13.45
C HIS A 526 -6.19 -11.56 14.49
N ARG A 527 -7.39 -10.99 14.62
CA ARG A 527 -7.65 -9.89 15.56
C ARG A 527 -7.42 -10.30 17.02
N ALA A 528 -7.83 -11.50 17.38
CA ALA A 528 -7.60 -12.05 18.74
C ALA A 528 -6.11 -12.31 18.97
N GLY A 529 -5.40 -12.88 17.99
CA GLY A 529 -3.97 -13.13 18.06
C GLY A 529 -3.15 -11.84 18.21
N ILE A 530 -3.44 -10.81 17.42
CA ILE A 530 -2.76 -9.51 17.52
C ILE A 530 -3.04 -8.85 18.87
N LYS A 531 -4.27 -8.96 19.39
CA LYS A 531 -4.60 -8.46 20.72
C LYS A 531 -3.74 -9.15 21.81
N ALA A 532 -3.65 -10.47 21.77
CA ALA A 532 -2.83 -11.24 22.73
C ALA A 532 -1.34 -10.85 22.66
N VAL A 533 -0.79 -10.69 21.44
CA VAL A 533 0.59 -10.20 21.25
C VAL A 533 0.79 -8.82 21.89
N ARG A 534 -0.13 -7.89 21.66
CA ARG A 534 -0.03 -6.53 22.21
C ARG A 534 -0.12 -6.51 23.74
N GLU A 535 -1.00 -7.31 24.32
CA GLU A 535 -1.11 -7.47 25.78
C GLU A 535 0.18 -8.04 26.36
N HIS A 536 0.72 -9.11 25.76
CA HIS A 536 1.98 -9.70 26.15
C HIS A 536 3.16 -8.72 26.07
N VAL A 537 3.28 -7.97 24.97
CA VAL A 537 4.32 -6.97 24.78
C VAL A 537 4.19 -5.83 25.82
N ALA A 538 2.97 -5.38 26.09
CA ALA A 538 2.76 -4.31 27.08
C ALA A 538 3.13 -4.75 28.50
N GLU A 539 2.97 -6.01 28.86
CA GLU A 539 3.28 -6.57 30.17
C GLU A 539 4.78 -6.88 30.34
N ASN A 540 5.45 -7.38 29.29
CA ASN A 540 6.80 -7.94 29.41
C ASN A 540 7.90 -7.06 28.80
N TYR A 541 7.54 -6.14 27.88
CA TYR A 541 8.48 -5.30 27.15
C TYR A 541 8.04 -3.84 27.18
N PRO A 542 8.21 -3.14 28.32
CA PRO A 542 7.86 -1.73 28.46
C PRO A 542 8.52 -0.89 27.36
N ASN A 543 7.76 0.01 26.72
CA ASN A 543 8.23 0.89 25.66
C ASN A 543 8.69 0.20 24.35
N LEU A 544 8.33 -1.08 24.15
CA LEU A 544 8.42 -1.75 22.85
C LEU A 544 7.12 -1.55 22.08
N HIS A 545 7.22 -1.04 20.86
CA HIS A 545 6.08 -0.72 20.01
C HIS A 545 6.19 -1.46 18.68
N LEU A 546 5.13 -2.19 18.32
CA LEU A 546 5.06 -2.93 17.07
C LEU A 546 4.04 -2.28 16.14
N ILE A 547 4.45 -1.87 14.93
CA ILE A 547 3.61 -1.25 13.92
C ILE A 547 3.91 -1.83 12.53
N GLY A 548 3.00 -1.64 11.59
CA GLY A 548 3.17 -2.06 10.20
C GLY A 548 2.10 -3.02 9.71
N THR A 549 2.34 -3.59 8.55
CA THR A 549 1.36 -4.41 7.82
C THR A 549 0.84 -5.66 8.54
N PRO A 550 1.52 -6.27 9.53
CA PRO A 550 0.99 -7.42 10.26
C PRO A 550 -0.19 -7.11 11.20
N PHE A 551 -0.42 -5.83 11.54
CA PHE A 551 -1.32 -5.43 12.64
C PHE A 551 -2.68 -4.90 12.18
N ASP A 552 -2.79 -3.62 11.82
CA ASP A 552 -4.08 -2.94 11.65
C ASP A 552 -4.34 -2.51 10.20
N GLY A 553 -3.98 -3.33 9.25
CA GLY A 553 -4.22 -3.11 7.82
C GLY A 553 -2.96 -3.15 6.97
N ILE A 554 -3.11 -3.67 5.76
CA ILE A 554 -2.02 -3.87 4.79
C ILE A 554 -1.85 -2.69 3.82
N GLY A 555 -2.79 -1.75 3.80
CA GLY A 555 -2.76 -0.62 2.87
C GLY A 555 -1.77 0.46 3.26
N ILE A 556 -1.30 1.22 2.28
CA ILE A 556 -0.41 2.38 2.48
C ILE A 556 -0.97 3.36 3.52
N PRO A 557 -2.25 3.78 3.47
CA PRO A 557 -2.80 4.68 4.48
C PRO A 557 -2.84 4.06 5.89
N ASP A 558 -2.99 2.72 5.98
CA ASP A 558 -3.04 2.04 7.28
C ASP A 558 -1.69 2.10 8.00
N GLY A 559 -0.57 1.97 7.24
CA GLY A 559 0.77 2.14 7.79
C GLY A 559 1.03 3.57 8.30
N VAL A 560 0.58 4.57 7.55
CA VAL A 560 0.66 6.00 7.96
C VAL A 560 -0.19 6.23 9.21
N LYS A 561 -1.42 5.69 9.25
CA LYS A 561 -2.32 5.80 10.40
C LYS A 561 -1.69 5.23 11.66
N GLN A 562 -1.19 4.00 11.62
CA GLN A 562 -0.54 3.35 12.76
C GLN A 562 0.64 4.17 13.31
N ALA A 563 1.47 4.72 12.42
CA ALA A 563 2.59 5.58 12.80
C ALA A 563 2.10 6.86 13.51
N LYS A 564 1.10 7.56 12.95
CA LYS A 564 0.53 8.78 13.55
C LYS A 564 -0.12 8.49 14.91
N GLU A 565 -0.88 7.40 15.05
CA GLU A 565 -1.52 7.00 16.31
C GLU A 565 -0.49 6.66 17.39
N LEU A 566 0.58 5.94 17.04
CA LEU A 566 1.68 5.65 17.97
C LEU A 566 2.36 6.93 18.42
N VAL A 567 2.72 7.83 17.50
CA VAL A 567 3.34 9.12 17.85
C VAL A 567 2.44 9.93 18.78
N GLN A 568 1.13 10.01 18.48
CA GLN A 568 0.19 10.73 19.33
C GLN A 568 0.12 10.12 20.75
N LYS A 569 0.19 8.79 20.86
CA LYS A 569 0.27 8.09 22.14
C LYS A 569 1.54 8.51 22.91
N LEU A 570 2.72 8.39 22.28
CA LEU A 570 4.02 8.73 22.90
C LEU A 570 4.14 10.20 23.29
N VAL A 571 3.55 11.11 22.52
CA VAL A 571 3.54 12.54 22.82
C VAL A 571 2.68 12.86 24.04
N ASN A 572 1.59 12.11 24.26
CA ASN A 572 0.65 12.33 25.37
C ASN A 572 1.01 11.56 26.65
N GLU A 573 1.90 10.58 26.58
CA GLU A 573 2.46 9.91 27.75
C GLU A 573 3.37 10.91 28.50
N LYS A 574 3.09 11.11 29.82
CA LYS A 574 3.80 12.09 30.68
C LYS A 574 5.00 11.44 31.36
#